data_f3e63269fe093daf97d1380f1847df70
#
_entry.id   f3e63269fe093daf97d1380f1847df70
#
_cell.length_a   1.000
_cell.length_b   1.000
_cell.length_c   1.000
_cell.angle_alpha   90.00
_cell.angle_beta   90.00
_cell.angle_gamma   90.00
#
_symmetry.space_group_name_H-M   'P 1'
#
loop_
_entity.id
_entity.type
_entity.pdbx_description
1 polymer ?
#
loop_
_entity_poly.entity_id
_entity_poly.type
_entity_poly.pdbx_seq_one_letter_code
_entity_poly.pdbx_strand_id
1 'polypeptide(L)'
;MSSKGMWVAPFMAAVIPGSLPMMRMLALAKAAGMKSIVFTSKHHDGFCMYHSKYTKYNVVDATPFKRDVMKELSDACRRQGVKFAVYYSLIDWNFPGNGITPHNADAISKEHHAFSMHQVEEIMTNYGPISEIWFDMGSLSGQQSKELYDLVNRLQPQCMVSGRLGNDRGDFAVMADNAYPDYKIGVPWQTPASFFDETWSYRSWQERGSLDKKIDEKLRSLVKVVSRGGNFLLNIGPRGDGSVVEFERDALLAMGKWMKRYGEAIYNTTANPFDHAVEWGNITCKGNNLYLFVEKVPTNREIVLNGLIGKAKKASLLADEKVLNLKQDGQSVSVNIPGDVKPDRGMIVVKLEFAGTFRVVPDQVLETGELSAVNAIPCMLILVWIIIPVSGVRLVLAGISRNSGRK
;
A
#
# COMPACT_ATOMS: atom_id res chain seq x y z
N MET A 1 -19.45 -36.37 7.21
CA MET A 1 -18.31 -36.13 6.27
C MET A 1 -18.02 -34.65 6.32
N SER A 2 -16.89 -34.29 6.89
CA SER A 2 -16.54 -32.90 7.27
C SER A 2 -16.14 -32.07 6.04
N SER A 3 -16.80 -30.93 5.82
CA SER A 3 -16.54 -29.96 4.75
C SER A 3 -15.19 -29.20 4.90
N LYS A 4 -14.37 -29.58 5.85
CA LYS A 4 -13.07 -28.96 6.16
C LYS A 4 -11.97 -29.19 5.11
N GLY A 5 -12.17 -30.09 4.12
CA GLY A 5 -11.15 -30.47 3.14
C GLY A 5 -11.23 -29.81 1.77
N MET A 6 -12.25 -29.01 1.48
CA MET A 6 -12.58 -28.64 0.09
C MET A 6 -11.99 -27.30 -0.39
N TRP A 7 -11.42 -26.49 0.50
CA TRP A 7 -10.97 -25.11 0.17
C TRP A 7 -9.47 -24.96 -0.11
N VAL A 8 -8.67 -25.97 0.20
CA VAL A 8 -7.20 -25.94 0.04
C VAL A 8 -6.74 -26.54 -1.30
N ALA A 9 -7.61 -27.30 -1.98
CA ALA A 9 -7.24 -28.08 -3.14
C ALA A 9 -6.76 -27.32 -4.39
N PRO A 10 -7.30 -26.15 -4.79
CA PRO A 10 -6.84 -25.50 -6.02
C PRO A 10 -5.43 -24.92 -5.95
N PHE A 11 -4.96 -24.59 -4.75
CA PHE A 11 -3.64 -23.95 -4.58
C PHE A 11 -2.49 -24.96 -4.46
N MET A 12 -2.75 -26.13 -3.93
CA MET A 12 -1.74 -27.16 -3.68
C MET A 12 -1.34 -27.97 -4.91
N ALA A 13 -2.15 -27.98 -5.98
CA ALA A 13 -1.95 -28.88 -7.11
C ALA A 13 -0.93 -28.43 -8.16
N ALA A 14 -0.44 -27.19 -8.11
CA ALA A 14 0.30 -26.59 -9.23
C ALA A 14 1.62 -25.91 -8.85
N VAL A 15 2.24 -26.23 -7.73
CA VAL A 15 3.57 -25.67 -7.41
C VAL A 15 4.63 -26.44 -8.19
N ILE A 16 5.05 -25.87 -9.32
CA ILE A 16 6.10 -26.43 -10.18
C ILE A 16 7.48 -26.20 -9.55
N PRO A 17 8.37 -27.23 -9.51
CA PRO A 17 9.70 -27.09 -8.95
C PRO A 17 10.56 -26.10 -9.74
N GLY A 18 10.99 -25.03 -9.10
CA GLY A 18 11.96 -24.07 -9.67
C GLY A 18 12.00 -22.75 -8.90
N SER A 19 13.17 -22.18 -8.66
CA SER A 19 13.35 -20.81 -8.13
C SER A 19 12.87 -19.72 -9.11
N LEU A 20 12.54 -20.08 -10.34
CA LEU A 20 12.18 -19.19 -11.44
C LEU A 20 10.91 -18.34 -11.20
N PRO A 21 9.79 -18.85 -10.63
CA PRO A 21 8.60 -18.02 -10.45
C PRO A 21 8.83 -16.85 -9.47
N MET A 22 9.50 -17.11 -8.35
CA MET A 22 9.79 -16.08 -7.34
C MET A 22 10.71 -14.99 -7.90
N MET A 23 11.73 -15.37 -8.66
CA MET A 23 12.63 -14.44 -9.32
C MET A 23 11.93 -13.60 -10.39
N ARG A 24 11.01 -14.20 -11.15
CA ARG A 24 10.21 -13.49 -12.17
C ARG A 24 9.25 -12.48 -11.51
N MET A 25 8.61 -12.87 -10.42
CA MET A 25 7.72 -11.98 -9.66
C MET A 25 8.50 -10.78 -9.09
N LEU A 26 9.67 -11.03 -8.49
CA LEU A 26 10.53 -9.97 -7.99
C LEU A 26 11.03 -9.04 -9.10
N ALA A 27 11.42 -9.59 -10.26
CA ALA A 27 11.83 -8.81 -11.42
C ALA A 27 10.68 -7.95 -11.95
N LEU A 28 9.45 -8.48 -11.96
CA LEU A 28 8.25 -7.74 -12.34
C LEU A 28 7.95 -6.60 -11.36
N ALA A 29 8.02 -6.84 -10.04
CA ALA A 29 7.85 -5.82 -9.02
C ALA A 29 8.87 -4.68 -9.20
N LYS A 30 10.14 -5.01 -9.44
CA LYS A 30 11.18 -4.01 -9.75
C LYS A 30 10.90 -3.25 -11.04
N ALA A 31 10.50 -3.96 -12.09
CA ALA A 31 10.16 -3.34 -13.37
C ALA A 31 8.95 -2.39 -13.25
N ALA A 32 7.99 -2.71 -12.35
CA ALA A 32 6.87 -1.84 -12.01
C ALA A 32 7.26 -0.63 -11.13
N GLY A 33 8.51 -0.54 -10.67
CA GLY A 33 8.99 0.55 -9.80
C GLY A 33 8.73 0.33 -8.32
N MET A 34 8.30 -0.85 -7.90
CA MET A 34 8.00 -1.15 -6.51
C MET A 34 9.28 -1.26 -5.67
N LYS A 35 9.21 -0.85 -4.41
CA LYS A 35 10.35 -0.78 -3.48
C LYS A 35 10.36 -1.89 -2.45
N SER A 36 9.22 -2.54 -2.25
CA SER A 36 9.02 -3.57 -1.25
C SER A 36 8.05 -4.63 -1.77
N ILE A 37 8.13 -5.84 -1.21
CA ILE A 37 7.15 -6.92 -1.39
C ILE A 37 6.63 -7.29 0.00
N VAL A 38 5.30 -7.33 0.17
CA VAL A 38 4.64 -7.89 1.34
C VAL A 38 4.15 -9.29 0.98
N PHE A 39 4.74 -10.30 1.59
CA PHE A 39 4.43 -11.71 1.32
C PHE A 39 3.47 -12.26 2.37
N THR A 40 2.41 -12.93 1.93
CA THR A 40 1.48 -13.61 2.84
C THR A 40 2.14 -14.85 3.44
N SER A 41 2.66 -14.72 4.65
CA SER A 41 3.30 -15.84 5.38
C SER A 41 2.27 -16.85 5.87
N LYS A 42 1.14 -16.37 6.41
CA LYS A 42 -0.03 -17.15 6.82
C LYS A 42 -1.28 -16.30 6.65
N HIS A 43 -2.32 -16.86 6.02
CA HIS A 43 -3.64 -16.24 5.93
C HIS A 43 -4.62 -16.82 6.98
N HIS A 44 -5.89 -16.43 6.93
CA HIS A 44 -6.92 -16.85 7.91
C HIS A 44 -7.16 -18.35 7.96
N ASP A 45 -6.88 -19.09 6.87
CA ASP A 45 -6.98 -20.55 6.80
C ASP A 45 -5.91 -21.29 7.63
N GLY A 46 -4.92 -20.55 8.15
CA GLY A 46 -3.84 -21.09 8.97
C GLY A 46 -2.72 -21.78 8.21
N PHE A 47 -2.81 -21.85 6.84
CA PHE A 47 -1.74 -22.45 6.05
C PHE A 47 -0.50 -21.57 6.00
N CYS A 48 0.63 -22.10 6.45
CA CYS A 48 1.89 -21.37 6.46
C CYS A 48 2.65 -21.55 5.14
N MET A 49 2.94 -20.45 4.45
CA MET A 49 3.76 -20.42 3.24
C MET A 49 5.26 -20.45 3.55
N TYR A 50 5.63 -20.90 4.74
CA TYR A 50 6.99 -21.07 5.25
C TYR A 50 7.07 -22.32 6.12
N HIS A 51 8.27 -22.79 6.42
CA HIS A 51 8.49 -23.96 7.26
C HIS A 51 8.35 -23.61 8.74
N SER A 52 7.17 -23.76 9.32
CA SER A 52 6.93 -23.59 10.75
C SER A 52 7.19 -24.87 11.52
N LYS A 53 7.87 -24.77 12.67
CA LYS A 53 8.05 -25.88 13.61
C LYS A 53 6.80 -26.16 14.44
N TYR A 54 5.89 -25.21 14.51
CA TYR A 54 4.71 -25.26 15.40
C TYR A 54 3.46 -25.83 14.72
N THR A 55 3.50 -26.04 13.42
CA THR A 55 2.43 -26.71 12.68
C THR A 55 2.95 -27.48 11.48
N LYS A 56 2.34 -28.64 11.18
CA LYS A 56 2.58 -29.39 9.94
C LYS A 56 1.72 -28.89 8.78
N TYR A 57 0.80 -27.96 9.04
CA TYR A 57 -0.04 -27.32 8.03
C TYR A 57 0.74 -26.18 7.35
N ASN A 58 1.80 -26.55 6.64
CA ASN A 58 2.70 -25.61 5.96
C ASN A 58 3.14 -26.16 4.59
N VAL A 59 3.68 -25.28 3.76
CA VAL A 59 4.08 -25.58 2.37
C VAL A 59 5.14 -26.67 2.27
N VAL A 60 6.02 -26.80 3.26
CA VAL A 60 7.10 -27.78 3.25
C VAL A 60 6.60 -29.17 3.67
N ASP A 61 5.86 -29.25 4.76
CA ASP A 61 5.42 -30.52 5.33
C ASP A 61 4.19 -31.09 4.62
N ALA A 62 3.19 -30.23 4.29
CA ALA A 62 1.89 -30.65 3.79
C ALA A 62 1.80 -30.73 2.26
N THR A 63 2.83 -30.32 1.52
CA THR A 63 2.77 -30.33 0.04
C THR A 63 3.90 -31.15 -0.57
N PRO A 64 3.78 -31.63 -1.81
CA PRO A 64 4.87 -32.25 -2.54
C PRO A 64 5.98 -31.27 -2.94
N PHE A 65 5.78 -29.97 -2.78
CA PHE A 65 6.75 -28.93 -3.13
C PHE A 65 8.01 -28.97 -2.26
N LYS A 66 7.87 -29.28 -0.98
CA LYS A 66 8.97 -29.53 -0.03
C LYS A 66 10.03 -28.42 0.10
N ARG A 67 9.68 -27.18 -0.27
CA ARG A 67 10.60 -26.03 -0.21
C ARG A 67 9.93 -24.87 0.54
N ASP A 68 10.74 -24.06 1.21
CA ASP A 68 10.30 -22.87 1.92
C ASP A 68 10.25 -21.66 0.96
N VAL A 69 9.06 -21.38 0.47
CA VAL A 69 8.81 -20.29 -0.50
C VAL A 69 9.19 -18.93 0.07
N MET A 70 8.87 -18.70 1.35
CA MET A 70 9.16 -17.43 2.01
C MET A 70 10.67 -17.22 2.15
N LYS A 71 11.42 -18.28 2.48
CA LYS A 71 12.89 -18.23 2.55
C LYS A 71 13.51 -17.87 1.21
N GLU A 72 13.06 -18.51 0.16
CA GLU A 72 13.57 -18.25 -1.20
C GLU A 72 13.30 -16.81 -1.65
N LEU A 73 12.07 -16.30 -1.38
CA LEU A 73 11.70 -14.95 -1.73
C LEU A 73 12.47 -13.89 -0.91
N SER A 74 12.60 -14.10 0.41
CA SER A 74 13.35 -13.18 1.28
C SER A 74 14.82 -13.09 0.87
N ASP A 75 15.44 -14.23 0.55
CA ASP A 75 16.81 -14.27 0.06
C ASP A 75 16.97 -13.60 -1.31
N ALA A 76 15.99 -13.77 -2.20
CA ALA A 76 15.96 -13.10 -3.50
C ALA A 76 15.81 -11.57 -3.36
N CYS A 77 14.93 -11.12 -2.47
CA CYS A 77 14.75 -9.71 -2.16
C CYS A 77 16.04 -9.07 -1.66
N ARG A 78 16.72 -9.73 -0.71
CA ARG A 78 18.02 -9.28 -0.18
C ARG A 78 19.09 -9.17 -1.27
N ARG A 79 19.21 -10.18 -2.14
CA ARG A 79 20.18 -10.15 -3.26
C ARG A 79 19.89 -9.04 -4.27
N GLN A 80 18.65 -8.65 -4.43
CA GLN A 80 18.24 -7.67 -5.45
C GLN A 80 17.93 -6.27 -4.90
N GLY A 81 18.14 -6.04 -3.60
CA GLY A 81 17.92 -4.74 -2.95
C GLY A 81 16.45 -4.31 -2.92
N VAL A 82 15.50 -5.28 -2.86
CA VAL A 82 14.07 -5.03 -2.62
C VAL A 82 13.79 -5.30 -1.16
N LYS A 83 13.03 -4.42 -0.50
CA LYS A 83 12.63 -4.64 0.88
C LYS A 83 11.65 -5.82 0.96
N PHE A 84 11.88 -6.70 1.92
CA PHE A 84 11.01 -7.83 2.21
C PHE A 84 10.15 -7.51 3.42
N ALA A 85 8.86 -7.72 3.29
CA ALA A 85 7.85 -7.56 4.34
C ALA A 85 6.92 -8.78 4.35
N VAL A 86 6.21 -8.98 5.45
CA VAL A 86 5.33 -10.14 5.63
C VAL A 86 3.95 -9.71 6.10
N TYR A 87 2.93 -10.40 5.58
CA TYR A 87 1.58 -10.38 6.11
C TYR A 87 1.38 -11.62 6.99
N TYR A 88 0.75 -11.45 8.14
CA TYR A 88 0.43 -12.51 9.06
C TYR A 88 -0.99 -12.32 9.62
N SER A 89 -1.88 -13.27 9.35
CA SER A 89 -3.21 -13.28 9.95
C SER A 89 -3.14 -13.70 11.41
N LEU A 90 -3.72 -12.88 12.30
CA LEU A 90 -3.86 -13.21 13.71
C LEU A 90 -4.90 -14.30 13.93
N ILE A 91 -5.99 -14.30 13.16
CA ILE A 91 -6.96 -15.40 13.18
C ILE A 91 -6.41 -16.61 12.41
N ASP A 92 -6.77 -17.80 12.85
CA ASP A 92 -6.42 -19.07 12.23
C ASP A 92 -7.62 -20.01 12.32
N TRP A 93 -8.28 -20.24 11.19
CA TRP A 93 -9.48 -21.08 11.13
C TRP A 93 -9.18 -22.56 11.37
N ASN A 94 -7.93 -22.98 11.25
CA ASN A 94 -7.49 -24.36 11.49
C ASN A 94 -6.96 -24.56 12.91
N PHE A 95 -6.85 -23.51 13.72
CA PHE A 95 -6.34 -23.63 15.10
C PHE A 95 -7.31 -24.44 15.95
N PRO A 96 -6.83 -25.44 16.73
CA PRO A 96 -7.67 -26.23 17.62
C PRO A 96 -8.39 -25.35 18.65
N GLY A 97 -9.70 -25.54 18.79
CA GLY A 97 -10.53 -24.75 19.72
C GLY A 97 -11.24 -23.56 19.08
N ASN A 98 -10.87 -23.14 17.88
CA ASN A 98 -11.69 -22.21 17.11
C ASN A 98 -12.97 -22.93 16.66
N GLY A 99 -14.08 -22.19 16.58
CA GLY A 99 -15.38 -22.74 16.19
C GLY A 99 -15.40 -23.35 14.79
N ILE A 100 -16.48 -24.03 14.44
CA ILE A 100 -16.66 -24.67 13.12
C ILE A 100 -16.68 -23.62 12.00
N THR A 101 -17.13 -22.42 12.28
CA THR A 101 -17.14 -21.24 11.39
C THR A 101 -16.56 -20.05 12.14
N PRO A 102 -15.23 -19.97 12.28
CA PRO A 102 -14.63 -18.85 12.96
C PRO A 102 -14.85 -17.55 12.17
N HIS A 103 -15.15 -16.49 12.91
CA HIS A 103 -15.31 -15.15 12.36
C HIS A 103 -13.96 -14.43 12.37
N ASN A 104 -13.71 -13.59 11.37
CA ASN A 104 -12.44 -12.87 11.25
C ASN A 104 -12.18 -11.87 12.40
N ALA A 105 -13.20 -11.49 13.15
CA ALA A 105 -13.10 -10.61 14.33
C ALA A 105 -13.17 -11.37 15.67
N ASP A 106 -13.10 -12.70 15.68
CA ASP A 106 -13.15 -13.47 16.92
C ASP A 106 -11.97 -13.16 17.83
N ALA A 107 -12.24 -13.24 19.13
CA ALA A 107 -11.22 -13.05 20.16
C ALA A 107 -10.17 -14.16 20.08
N ILE A 108 -8.91 -13.76 20.15
CA ILE A 108 -7.78 -14.69 20.15
C ILE A 108 -7.59 -15.26 21.56
N SER A 109 -7.71 -16.60 21.71
CA SER A 109 -7.47 -17.28 22.99
C SER A 109 -6.01 -17.15 23.45
N LYS A 110 -5.74 -17.44 24.71
CA LYS A 110 -4.36 -17.41 25.24
C LYS A 110 -3.47 -18.44 24.53
N GLU A 111 -3.99 -19.61 24.26
CA GLU A 111 -3.29 -20.71 23.58
C GLU A 111 -2.98 -20.33 22.12
N HIS A 112 -3.95 -19.72 21.42
CA HIS A 112 -3.77 -19.24 20.05
C HIS A 112 -2.76 -18.08 20.02
N HIS A 113 -2.83 -17.16 21.00
CA HIS A 113 -1.84 -16.08 21.10
C HIS A 113 -0.41 -16.62 21.33
N ALA A 114 -0.24 -17.58 22.22
CA ALA A 114 1.07 -18.21 22.46
C ALA A 114 1.61 -18.89 21.20
N PHE A 115 0.74 -19.58 20.45
CA PHE A 115 1.08 -20.14 19.15
C PHE A 115 1.51 -19.05 18.14
N SER A 116 0.77 -17.95 18.07
CA SER A 116 1.11 -16.82 17.20
C SER A 116 2.43 -16.16 17.58
N MET A 117 2.72 -16.01 18.88
CA MET A 117 4.00 -15.49 19.38
C MET A 117 5.17 -16.34 18.89
N HIS A 118 5.07 -17.67 18.95
CA HIS A 118 6.10 -18.57 18.45
C HIS A 118 6.28 -18.47 16.94
N GLN A 119 5.20 -18.40 16.17
CA GLN A 119 5.28 -18.24 14.72
C GLN A 119 5.88 -16.89 14.31
N VAL A 120 5.51 -15.80 14.99
CA VAL A 120 6.09 -14.47 14.73
C VAL A 120 7.59 -14.47 15.10
N GLU A 121 7.98 -15.13 16.18
CA GLU A 121 9.40 -15.29 16.54
C GLU A 121 10.19 -16.05 15.45
N GLU A 122 9.64 -17.15 14.88
CA GLU A 122 10.22 -17.85 13.74
C GLU A 122 10.41 -16.92 12.53
N ILE A 123 9.38 -16.15 12.20
CA ILE A 123 9.38 -15.22 11.08
C ILE A 123 10.46 -14.15 11.29
N MET A 124 10.51 -13.54 12.48
CA MET A 124 11.45 -12.47 12.78
C MET A 124 12.91 -12.94 12.89
N THR A 125 13.17 -14.24 13.07
CA THR A 125 14.54 -14.77 13.28
C THR A 125 15.11 -15.48 12.06
N ASN A 126 14.28 -16.13 11.23
CA ASN A 126 14.78 -17.08 10.22
C ASN A 126 14.84 -16.50 8.79
N TYR A 127 14.22 -15.36 8.52
CA TYR A 127 14.03 -14.85 7.16
C TYR A 127 14.81 -13.58 6.83
N GLY A 128 15.80 -13.24 7.68
CA GLY A 128 16.64 -12.04 7.52
C GLY A 128 15.86 -10.75 7.84
N PRO A 129 16.34 -9.58 7.36
CA PRO A 129 15.71 -8.32 7.67
C PRO A 129 14.31 -8.23 7.06
N ILE A 130 13.32 -7.95 7.91
CA ILE A 130 11.92 -7.71 7.55
C ILE A 130 11.64 -6.22 7.74
N SER A 131 11.19 -5.56 6.68
CA SER A 131 10.94 -4.11 6.74
C SER A 131 9.59 -3.76 7.35
N GLU A 132 8.63 -4.69 7.30
CA GLU A 132 7.26 -4.47 7.78
C GLU A 132 6.61 -5.82 8.10
N ILE A 133 5.89 -5.89 9.22
CA ILE A 133 4.96 -6.97 9.51
C ILE A 133 3.53 -6.44 9.49
N TRP A 134 2.70 -7.04 8.66
CA TRP A 134 1.32 -6.69 8.43
C TRP A 134 0.40 -7.66 9.16
N PHE A 135 0.04 -7.35 10.41
CA PHE A 135 -0.97 -8.10 11.15
C PHE A 135 -2.36 -7.79 10.60
N ASP A 136 -3.23 -8.80 10.63
CA ASP A 136 -4.59 -8.64 10.14
C ASP A 136 -5.55 -9.57 10.88
N MET A 137 -6.79 -9.10 11.07
CA MET A 137 -7.91 -9.82 11.64
C MET A 137 -7.66 -10.37 13.07
N GLY A 138 -8.69 -10.96 13.68
CA GLY A 138 -8.67 -11.39 15.07
C GLY A 138 -8.76 -10.22 16.04
N SER A 139 -9.37 -10.44 17.20
CA SER A 139 -9.45 -9.45 18.27
C SER A 139 -8.50 -9.81 19.40
N LEU A 140 -7.43 -9.03 19.52
CA LEU A 140 -6.45 -9.15 20.60
C LEU A 140 -6.86 -8.31 21.81
N SER A 141 -6.53 -8.76 23.01
CA SER A 141 -6.51 -7.89 24.19
C SER A 141 -5.35 -6.88 24.10
N GLY A 142 -5.41 -5.78 24.87
CA GLY A 142 -4.32 -4.80 24.90
C GLY A 142 -2.97 -5.39 25.32
N GLN A 143 -2.98 -6.42 26.19
CA GLN A 143 -1.76 -7.13 26.60
C GLN A 143 -1.20 -7.98 25.44
N GLN A 144 -2.05 -8.72 24.73
CA GLN A 144 -1.63 -9.53 23.58
C GLN A 144 -1.04 -8.67 22.45
N SER A 145 -1.67 -7.54 22.12
CA SER A 145 -1.11 -6.60 21.13
C SER A 145 0.24 -6.05 21.59
N LYS A 146 0.37 -5.70 22.88
CA LYS A 146 1.64 -5.24 23.44
C LYS A 146 2.74 -6.30 23.33
N GLU A 147 2.45 -7.54 23.66
CA GLU A 147 3.42 -8.65 23.63
C GLU A 147 3.93 -8.91 22.20
N LEU A 148 3.04 -8.93 21.20
CA LEU A 148 3.44 -9.07 19.79
C LEU A 148 4.26 -7.86 19.30
N TYR A 149 3.84 -6.64 19.64
CA TYR A 149 4.58 -5.43 19.29
C TYR A 149 5.99 -5.44 19.91
N ASP A 150 6.10 -5.74 21.20
CA ASP A 150 7.38 -5.80 21.91
C ASP A 150 8.28 -6.92 21.37
N LEU A 151 7.71 -8.08 20.99
CA LEU A 151 8.45 -9.18 20.37
C LEU A 151 9.09 -8.75 19.05
N VAL A 152 8.32 -8.14 18.17
CA VAL A 152 8.82 -7.66 16.88
C VAL A 152 9.93 -6.62 17.07
N ASN A 153 9.69 -5.61 17.91
CA ASN A 153 10.67 -4.55 18.17
C ASN A 153 11.95 -5.06 18.86
N ARG A 154 11.85 -6.05 19.73
CA ARG A 154 13.02 -6.67 20.37
C ARG A 154 13.87 -7.44 19.37
N LEU A 155 13.25 -8.15 18.41
CA LEU A 155 13.97 -8.99 17.46
C LEU A 155 14.44 -8.18 16.24
N GLN A 156 13.62 -7.26 15.77
CA GLN A 156 13.93 -6.41 14.61
C GLN A 156 13.44 -4.96 14.84
N PRO A 157 14.22 -4.10 15.51
CA PRO A 157 13.82 -2.72 15.84
C PRO A 157 13.49 -1.84 14.63
N GLN A 158 13.92 -2.25 13.43
CA GLN A 158 13.66 -1.52 12.16
C GLN A 158 12.40 -2.03 11.44
N CYS A 159 11.75 -3.08 11.95
CA CYS A 159 10.54 -3.63 11.36
C CYS A 159 9.33 -2.78 11.75
N MET A 160 8.63 -2.22 10.77
CA MET A 160 7.40 -1.47 11.00
C MET A 160 6.23 -2.42 11.27
N VAL A 161 5.42 -2.12 12.27
CA VAL A 161 4.25 -2.92 12.66
C VAL A 161 2.96 -2.24 12.19
N SER A 162 2.08 -2.97 11.48
CA SER A 162 0.81 -2.41 11.00
C SER A 162 -0.16 -2.10 12.15
N GLY A 163 -0.92 -1.03 12.01
CA GLY A 163 -1.93 -0.62 13.00
C GLY A 163 -3.12 -1.60 13.13
N ARG A 164 -3.27 -2.57 12.21
CA ARG A 164 -4.26 -3.65 12.35
C ARG A 164 -3.90 -4.67 13.45
N LEU A 165 -2.74 -4.53 14.10
CA LEU A 165 -2.46 -5.21 15.38
C LEU A 165 -3.46 -4.81 16.49
N GLY A 166 -4.08 -3.63 16.36
CA GLY A 166 -5.11 -3.12 17.26
C GLY A 166 -4.58 -2.55 18.57
N ASN A 167 -5.51 -2.06 19.41
CA ASN A 167 -5.23 -1.51 20.74
C ASN A 167 -4.19 -0.39 20.74
N ASP A 168 -4.23 0.50 19.72
CA ASP A 168 -3.30 1.62 19.51
C ASP A 168 -1.81 1.18 19.46
N ARG A 169 -1.58 -0.06 19.03
CA ARG A 169 -0.24 -0.61 18.77
C ARG A 169 0.00 -0.69 17.27
N GLY A 170 1.06 -0.03 16.83
CA GLY A 170 1.46 -0.03 15.43
C GLY A 170 2.21 1.25 15.09
N ASP A 171 3.01 1.20 14.04
CA ASP A 171 3.87 2.30 13.60
C ASP A 171 3.24 3.09 12.45
N PHE A 172 2.19 2.56 11.82
CA PHE A 172 1.45 3.21 10.75
C PHE A 172 -0.02 2.77 10.75
N ALA A 173 -0.90 3.70 10.39
CA ALA A 173 -2.32 3.42 10.22
C ALA A 173 -2.58 2.66 8.92
N VAL A 174 -3.59 1.79 8.92
CA VAL A 174 -4.03 1.05 7.73
C VAL A 174 -5.47 1.41 7.43
N MET A 175 -5.70 1.82 6.18
CA MET A 175 -7.05 2.13 5.72
C MET A 175 -7.88 0.86 5.50
N ALA A 176 -9.18 1.03 5.34
CA ALA A 176 -10.04 -0.05 4.88
C ALA A 176 -9.63 -0.49 3.47
N ASP A 177 -9.93 -1.74 3.13
CA ASP A 177 -9.57 -2.36 1.86
C ASP A 177 -10.13 -1.57 0.67
N ASN A 178 -9.28 -1.28 -0.31
CA ASN A 178 -9.60 -0.45 -1.48
C ASN A 178 -10.14 0.95 -1.14
N ALA A 179 -9.88 1.47 0.07
CA ALA A 179 -10.32 2.80 0.48
C ALA A 179 -9.22 3.85 0.24
N TYR A 180 -9.63 4.94 -0.38
CA TYR A 180 -8.75 6.05 -0.75
C TYR A 180 -9.26 7.34 -0.12
N PRO A 181 -8.71 7.77 1.04
CA PRO A 181 -9.13 8.99 1.73
C PRO A 181 -9.06 10.24 0.84
N ASP A 182 -10.01 11.14 1.00
CA ASP A 182 -10.04 12.42 0.28
C ASP A 182 -9.32 13.55 1.04
N TYR A 183 -8.82 13.26 2.25
CA TYR A 183 -8.12 14.20 3.14
C TYR A 183 -6.73 13.70 3.50
N LYS A 184 -5.88 14.61 3.97
CA LYS A 184 -4.56 14.28 4.52
C LYS A 184 -4.69 13.59 5.87
N ILE A 185 -3.81 12.62 6.11
CA ILE A 185 -3.71 11.93 7.40
C ILE A 185 -2.35 12.29 8.01
N GLY A 186 -2.38 12.81 9.24
CA GLY A 186 -1.20 13.39 9.91
C GLY A 186 -0.24 12.37 10.54
N VAL A 187 -0.45 11.06 10.32
CA VAL A 187 0.43 9.97 10.76
C VAL A 187 0.86 9.14 9.55
N PRO A 188 1.94 8.37 9.62
CA PRO A 188 2.26 7.40 8.56
C PRO A 188 1.07 6.45 8.33
N TRP A 189 0.72 6.22 7.07
CA TRP A 189 -0.40 5.37 6.73
C TRP A 189 -0.22 4.64 5.40
N GLN A 190 -0.98 3.58 5.24
CA GLN A 190 -0.97 2.73 4.06
C GLN A 190 -2.40 2.34 3.69
N THR A 191 -2.67 2.21 2.39
CA THR A 191 -3.92 1.61 1.90
C THR A 191 -3.62 0.36 1.10
N PRO A 192 -4.22 -0.79 1.48
CA PRO A 192 -4.21 -2.00 0.66
C PRO A 192 -5.22 -1.87 -0.46
N ALA A 193 -4.78 -2.16 -1.68
CA ALA A 193 -5.59 -2.14 -2.88
C ALA A 193 -5.39 -3.41 -3.71
N SER A 194 -6.45 -3.92 -4.30
CA SER A 194 -6.41 -5.03 -5.25
C SER A 194 -6.62 -4.54 -6.69
N PHE A 195 -6.23 -5.35 -7.67
CA PHE A 195 -6.56 -5.04 -9.07
C PHE A 195 -8.08 -5.10 -9.31
N PHE A 196 -8.78 -5.99 -8.59
CA PHE A 196 -10.21 -6.20 -8.72
C PHE A 196 -10.83 -6.20 -7.32
N ASP A 197 -11.86 -5.39 -7.12
CA ASP A 197 -12.47 -5.15 -5.79
C ASP A 197 -13.07 -6.43 -5.17
N GLU A 198 -13.41 -7.42 -6.01
CA GLU A 198 -14.04 -8.66 -5.56
C GLU A 198 -13.03 -9.71 -5.07
N THR A 199 -11.73 -9.50 -5.22
CA THR A 199 -10.75 -10.53 -4.89
C THR A 199 -9.36 -9.98 -4.58
N TRP A 200 -8.73 -10.64 -3.61
CA TRP A 200 -7.31 -10.48 -3.27
C TRP A 200 -6.42 -11.54 -3.92
N SER A 201 -6.99 -12.47 -4.69
CA SER A 201 -6.24 -13.58 -5.25
C SER A 201 -6.65 -13.92 -6.66
N TYR A 202 -5.90 -14.87 -7.24
CA TYR A 202 -6.21 -15.43 -8.54
C TYR A 202 -7.58 -16.12 -8.56
N ARG A 203 -8.36 -15.77 -9.59
CA ARG A 203 -9.57 -16.51 -10.02
C ARG A 203 -9.50 -16.75 -11.51
N SER A 204 -9.69 -17.98 -11.95
CA SER A 204 -9.67 -18.33 -13.38
C SER A 204 -10.80 -17.65 -14.15
N TRP A 205 -11.94 -17.42 -13.49
CA TRP A 205 -13.15 -16.79 -14.03
C TRP A 205 -13.24 -15.28 -13.81
N GLN A 206 -12.15 -14.63 -13.34
CA GLN A 206 -12.15 -13.17 -13.11
C GLN A 206 -12.34 -12.43 -14.43
N GLU A 207 -13.39 -11.63 -14.50
CA GLU A 207 -13.55 -10.65 -15.57
C GLU A 207 -12.56 -9.51 -15.40
N ARG A 208 -11.75 -9.26 -16.43
CA ARG A 208 -10.63 -8.31 -16.33
C ARG A 208 -10.88 -6.99 -17.02
N GLY A 209 -11.82 -6.94 -17.97
CA GLY A 209 -12.17 -5.74 -18.71
C GLY A 209 -11.02 -5.14 -19.52
N SER A 210 -10.99 -3.82 -19.62
CA SER A 210 -9.97 -3.10 -20.40
C SER A 210 -8.69 -2.93 -19.59
N LEU A 211 -7.58 -3.41 -20.13
CA LEU A 211 -6.24 -3.26 -19.54
C LEU A 211 -5.88 -1.78 -19.35
N ASP A 212 -6.08 -0.94 -20.37
CA ASP A 212 -5.74 0.48 -20.29
C ASP A 212 -6.54 1.23 -19.21
N LYS A 213 -7.85 0.98 -19.12
CA LYS A 213 -8.67 1.57 -18.06
C LYS A 213 -8.20 1.16 -16.67
N LYS A 214 -7.80 -0.10 -16.50
CA LYS A 214 -7.31 -0.62 -15.22
C LYS A 214 -5.95 -0.02 -14.84
N ILE A 215 -5.05 0.17 -15.81
CA ILE A 215 -3.77 0.85 -15.60
C ILE A 215 -4.02 2.29 -15.15
N ASP A 216 -4.88 3.02 -15.86
CA ASP A 216 -5.19 4.42 -15.55
C ASP A 216 -5.84 4.55 -14.17
N GLU A 217 -6.75 3.62 -13.80
CA GLU A 217 -7.36 3.54 -12.48
C GLU A 217 -6.31 3.40 -11.37
N LYS A 218 -5.39 2.43 -11.50
CA LYS A 218 -4.40 2.16 -10.45
C LYS A 218 -3.33 3.25 -10.37
N LEU A 219 -2.99 3.90 -11.47
CA LEU A 219 -2.11 5.07 -11.45
C LEU A 219 -2.75 6.28 -10.76
N ARG A 220 -4.05 6.55 -11.02
CA ARG A 220 -4.79 7.58 -10.28
C ARG A 220 -4.90 7.26 -8.79
N SER A 221 -5.16 5.99 -8.44
CA SER A 221 -5.18 5.56 -7.04
C SER A 221 -3.82 5.80 -6.35
N LEU A 222 -2.72 5.43 -7.02
CA LEU A 222 -1.36 5.70 -6.53
C LEU A 222 -1.14 7.20 -6.29
N VAL A 223 -1.45 8.04 -7.27
CA VAL A 223 -1.28 9.51 -7.17
C VAL A 223 -2.15 10.06 -6.05
N LYS A 224 -3.41 9.62 -5.96
CA LYS A 224 -4.32 10.03 -4.89
C LYS A 224 -3.78 9.69 -3.51
N VAL A 225 -3.27 8.47 -3.31
CA VAL A 225 -2.71 8.02 -2.03
C VAL A 225 -1.48 8.85 -1.64
N VAL A 226 -0.49 8.97 -2.53
CA VAL A 226 0.76 9.68 -2.21
C VAL A 226 0.53 11.17 -2.01
N SER A 227 -0.41 11.77 -2.73
CA SER A 227 -0.79 13.19 -2.54
C SER A 227 -1.46 13.48 -1.20
N ARG A 228 -1.90 12.45 -0.45
CA ARG A 228 -2.41 12.54 0.93
C ARG A 228 -1.41 12.05 1.97
N GLY A 229 -0.18 11.75 1.55
CA GLY A 229 0.90 11.31 2.43
C GLY A 229 0.90 9.83 2.75
N GLY A 230 0.15 9.00 2.00
CA GLY A 230 0.06 7.56 2.20
C GLY A 230 1.00 6.74 1.35
N ASN A 231 1.13 5.47 1.71
CA ASN A 231 1.77 4.44 0.92
C ASN A 231 0.72 3.57 0.22
N PHE A 232 0.97 3.25 -1.04
CA PHE A 232 0.07 2.44 -1.85
C PHE A 232 0.55 1.00 -1.89
N LEU A 233 -0.22 0.08 -1.29
CA LEU A 233 0.02 -1.35 -1.28
C LEU A 233 -0.87 -2.02 -2.33
N LEU A 234 -0.31 -2.34 -3.52
CA LEU A 234 -1.05 -2.95 -4.60
C LEU A 234 -0.89 -4.46 -4.60
N ASN A 235 -1.99 -5.17 -4.39
CA ASN A 235 -2.04 -6.62 -4.39
C ASN A 235 -2.14 -7.19 -5.80
N ILE A 236 -1.46 -8.32 -6.02
CA ILE A 236 -1.60 -9.18 -7.20
C ILE A 236 -2.05 -10.58 -6.79
N GLY A 237 -2.73 -11.29 -7.69
CA GLY A 237 -3.18 -12.66 -7.51
C GLY A 237 -2.40 -13.65 -8.37
N PRO A 238 -1.21 -14.15 -7.94
CA PRO A 238 -0.49 -15.13 -8.73
C PRO A 238 -1.25 -16.47 -8.81
N ARG A 239 -1.04 -17.20 -9.90
CA ARG A 239 -1.53 -18.58 -10.05
C ARG A 239 -0.84 -19.52 -9.07
N GLY A 240 -1.38 -20.72 -8.88
CA GLY A 240 -0.81 -21.74 -7.98
C GLY A 240 0.62 -22.17 -8.34
N ASP A 241 1.04 -22.00 -9.58
CA ASP A 241 2.41 -22.23 -10.03
C ASP A 241 3.35 -21.04 -9.78
N GLY A 242 2.86 -19.96 -9.16
CA GLY A 242 3.59 -18.73 -8.90
C GLY A 242 3.70 -17.80 -10.10
N SER A 243 3.09 -18.11 -11.24
CA SER A 243 3.06 -17.20 -12.39
C SER A 243 2.07 -16.06 -12.17
N VAL A 244 2.41 -14.87 -12.66
CA VAL A 244 1.51 -13.71 -12.66
C VAL A 244 0.68 -13.73 -13.94
N VAL A 245 -0.62 -13.49 -13.79
CA VAL A 245 -1.55 -13.40 -14.93
C VAL A 245 -1.07 -12.33 -15.91
N GLU A 246 -1.20 -12.60 -17.20
CA GLU A 246 -0.72 -11.73 -18.27
C GLU A 246 -1.28 -10.32 -18.17
N PHE A 247 -2.56 -10.19 -17.83
CA PHE A 247 -3.22 -8.90 -17.62
C PHE A 247 -2.56 -8.08 -16.51
N GLU A 248 -2.32 -8.70 -15.34
CA GLU A 248 -1.68 -8.02 -14.20
C GLU A 248 -0.20 -7.73 -14.50
N ARG A 249 0.51 -8.67 -15.15
CA ARG A 249 1.89 -8.48 -15.60
C ARG A 249 2.00 -7.26 -16.52
N ASP A 250 1.13 -7.16 -17.51
CA ASP A 250 1.17 -6.10 -18.51
C ASP A 250 0.76 -4.75 -17.92
N ALA A 251 -0.21 -4.75 -16.98
CA ALA A 251 -0.55 -3.58 -16.19
C ALA A 251 0.64 -3.08 -15.36
N LEU A 252 1.31 -3.97 -14.64
CA LEU A 252 2.48 -3.63 -13.83
C LEU A 252 3.64 -3.08 -14.67
N LEU A 253 3.91 -3.68 -15.83
CA LEU A 253 4.93 -3.19 -16.76
C LEU A 253 4.60 -1.81 -17.33
N ALA A 254 3.33 -1.55 -17.62
CA ALA A 254 2.87 -0.23 -18.07
C ALA A 254 2.97 0.81 -16.94
N MET A 255 2.58 0.47 -15.72
CA MET A 255 2.80 1.32 -14.55
C MET A 255 4.29 1.61 -14.35
N GLY A 256 5.15 0.62 -14.52
CA GLY A 256 6.59 0.80 -14.44
C GLY A 256 7.17 1.75 -15.49
N LYS A 257 6.65 1.73 -16.71
CA LYS A 257 7.02 2.71 -17.76
C LYS A 257 6.62 4.13 -17.32
N TRP A 258 5.44 4.29 -16.78
CA TRP A 258 4.97 5.56 -16.24
C TRP A 258 5.84 6.00 -15.05
N MET A 259 6.15 5.09 -14.12
CA MET A 259 7.02 5.38 -12.97
C MET A 259 8.45 5.77 -13.33
N LYS A 260 9.01 5.23 -14.41
CA LYS A 260 10.33 5.67 -14.92
C LYS A 260 10.32 7.13 -15.36
N ARG A 261 9.20 7.62 -15.87
CA ARG A 261 9.03 8.99 -16.36
C ARG A 261 8.66 9.97 -15.24
N TYR A 262 7.79 9.55 -14.33
CA TYR A 262 7.16 10.43 -13.34
C TYR A 262 7.49 10.09 -11.89
N GLY A 263 8.33 9.10 -11.63
CA GLY A 263 8.64 8.63 -10.28
C GLY A 263 9.28 9.69 -9.38
N GLU A 264 9.90 10.73 -9.93
CA GLU A 264 10.38 11.88 -9.16
C GLU A 264 9.25 12.55 -8.37
N ALA A 265 8.05 12.62 -8.96
CA ALA A 265 6.84 13.19 -8.36
C ALA A 265 6.12 12.25 -7.38
N ILE A 266 6.60 11.00 -7.24
CA ILE A 266 6.01 9.97 -6.39
C ILE A 266 6.94 9.59 -5.23
N TYR A 267 8.21 9.24 -5.54
CA TYR A 267 9.13 8.75 -4.52
C TYR A 267 9.68 9.84 -3.61
N ASN A 268 9.62 9.59 -2.30
CA ASN A 268 10.13 10.50 -1.27
C ASN A 268 9.49 11.90 -1.34
N THR A 269 8.23 11.95 -1.72
CA THR A 269 7.41 13.16 -1.67
C THR A 269 6.63 13.22 -0.35
N THR A 270 6.19 14.40 0.00
CA THR A 270 5.21 14.65 1.06
C THR A 270 3.83 14.93 0.46
N ALA A 271 2.81 14.89 1.29
CA ALA A 271 1.43 15.20 0.91
C ALA A 271 1.30 16.60 0.27
N ASN A 272 0.17 16.82 -0.39
CA ASN A 272 -0.28 18.14 -0.81
C ASN A 272 -0.10 19.15 0.35
N PRO A 273 0.67 20.23 0.17
CA PRO A 273 0.88 21.21 1.24
C PRO A 273 -0.34 22.09 1.51
N PHE A 274 -1.30 22.16 0.57
CA PHE A 274 -2.54 22.91 0.77
C PHE A 274 -3.52 22.15 1.68
N ASP A 275 -4.37 22.88 2.39
CA ASP A 275 -5.37 22.29 3.28
C ASP A 275 -6.62 21.80 2.52
N HIS A 276 -6.83 22.27 1.30
CA HIS A 276 -7.91 21.87 0.41
C HIS A 276 -7.44 20.96 -0.74
N ALA A 277 -8.36 20.22 -1.30
CA ALA A 277 -8.18 19.51 -2.56
C ALA A 277 -8.30 20.48 -3.74
N VAL A 278 -7.55 20.23 -4.80
CA VAL A 278 -7.69 20.98 -6.05
C VAL A 278 -8.64 20.25 -7.00
N GLU A 279 -9.51 20.97 -7.70
CA GLU A 279 -10.52 20.37 -8.57
C GLU A 279 -9.93 19.73 -9.84
N TRP A 280 -8.76 20.20 -10.26
CA TRP A 280 -8.12 19.75 -11.49
C TRP A 280 -7.22 18.52 -11.31
N GLY A 281 -6.99 18.05 -10.06
CA GLY A 281 -6.15 16.87 -9.86
C GLY A 281 -5.55 16.70 -8.48
N ASN A 282 -4.25 16.47 -8.42
CA ASN A 282 -3.53 16.16 -7.19
C ASN A 282 -2.17 16.86 -7.14
N ILE A 283 -1.62 17.02 -5.92
CA ILE A 283 -0.34 17.68 -5.69
C ILE A 283 0.51 16.83 -4.75
N THR A 284 1.80 16.70 -5.07
CA THR A 284 2.82 16.22 -4.12
C THR A 284 3.92 17.26 -3.99
N CYS A 285 4.70 17.17 -2.91
CA CYS A 285 5.78 18.10 -2.62
C CYS A 285 7.09 17.37 -2.33
N LYS A 286 8.22 17.93 -2.80
CA LYS A 286 9.55 17.40 -2.49
C LYS A 286 10.57 18.52 -2.46
N GLY A 287 11.08 18.83 -1.27
CA GLY A 287 11.97 19.96 -1.09
C GLY A 287 11.32 21.27 -1.55
N ASN A 288 11.96 21.95 -2.48
CA ASN A 288 11.46 23.21 -3.04
C ASN A 288 10.61 23.05 -4.32
N ASN A 289 10.06 21.85 -4.55
CA ASN A 289 9.30 21.56 -5.75
C ASN A 289 7.88 21.08 -5.40
N LEU A 290 6.90 21.59 -6.14
CA LEU A 290 5.56 21.03 -6.23
C LEU A 290 5.43 20.21 -7.52
N TYR A 291 4.77 19.07 -7.45
CA TYR A 291 4.41 18.26 -8.61
C TYR A 291 2.89 18.25 -8.74
N LEU A 292 2.41 18.80 -9.85
CA LEU A 292 0.98 18.99 -10.14
C LEU A 292 0.55 17.88 -11.10
N PHE A 293 -0.32 16.99 -10.64
CA PHE A 293 -0.93 15.94 -11.47
C PHE A 293 -2.26 16.45 -11.98
N VAL A 294 -2.28 16.98 -13.20
CA VAL A 294 -3.47 17.58 -13.81
C VAL A 294 -4.26 16.50 -14.53
N GLU A 295 -5.38 16.10 -13.94
CA GLU A 295 -6.31 15.10 -14.48
C GLU A 295 -7.42 15.76 -15.31
N LYS A 296 -7.85 16.96 -14.90
CA LYS A 296 -8.86 17.77 -15.58
C LYS A 296 -8.23 19.11 -15.97
N VAL A 297 -7.85 19.27 -17.22
CA VAL A 297 -7.33 20.55 -17.70
C VAL A 297 -8.45 21.58 -17.73
N PRO A 298 -8.33 22.72 -17.02
CA PRO A 298 -9.33 23.77 -17.06
C PRO A 298 -9.56 24.30 -18.47
N THR A 299 -10.75 24.82 -18.77
CA THR A 299 -11.12 25.30 -20.11
C THR A 299 -10.18 26.40 -20.62
N ASN A 300 -9.77 27.30 -19.71
CA ASN A 300 -8.79 28.35 -20.02
C ASN A 300 -7.34 27.85 -20.02
N ARG A 301 -7.15 26.55 -19.74
CA ARG A 301 -5.83 25.86 -19.67
C ARG A 301 -4.85 26.47 -18.63
N GLU A 302 -5.34 27.19 -17.65
CA GLU A 302 -4.55 27.82 -16.63
C GLU A 302 -4.78 27.12 -15.27
N ILE A 303 -3.68 26.63 -14.69
CA ILE A 303 -3.66 26.09 -13.33
C ILE A 303 -3.29 27.21 -12.39
N VAL A 304 -4.13 27.51 -11.43
CA VAL A 304 -3.90 28.57 -10.44
C VAL A 304 -3.73 27.95 -9.06
N LEU A 305 -2.70 28.40 -8.36
CA LEU A 305 -2.38 28.04 -6.97
C LEU A 305 -2.31 29.32 -6.14
N ASN A 306 -3.16 29.46 -5.15
CA ASN A 306 -3.23 30.61 -4.27
C ASN A 306 -2.59 30.32 -2.91
N GLY A 307 -2.20 31.35 -2.17
CA GLY A 307 -1.62 31.22 -0.84
C GLY A 307 -0.16 30.74 -0.82
N LEU A 308 0.59 30.89 -1.91
CA LEU A 308 1.99 30.49 -2.01
C LEU A 308 2.92 31.65 -1.61
N ILE A 309 3.68 31.46 -0.54
CA ILE A 309 4.75 32.38 -0.11
C ILE A 309 6.09 31.76 -0.52
N GLY A 310 6.80 32.43 -1.40
CA GLY A 310 8.05 31.98 -2.00
C GLY A 310 8.13 32.45 -3.46
N LYS A 311 9.31 32.49 -4.02
CA LYS A 311 9.52 32.91 -5.42
C LYS A 311 9.47 31.70 -6.34
N ALA A 312 8.42 31.58 -7.13
CA ALA A 312 8.34 30.59 -8.20
C ALA A 312 9.41 30.90 -9.26
N LYS A 313 10.17 29.89 -9.67
CA LYS A 313 11.34 30.02 -10.56
C LYS A 313 11.04 29.48 -11.94
N LYS A 314 10.45 28.30 -12.03
CA LYS A 314 10.24 27.58 -13.28
C LYS A 314 9.05 26.65 -13.17
N ALA A 315 8.26 26.56 -14.21
CA ALA A 315 7.31 25.47 -14.41
C ALA A 315 7.70 24.70 -15.66
N SER A 316 7.65 23.38 -15.62
CA SER A 316 7.95 22.51 -16.77
C SER A 316 7.14 21.24 -16.73
N LEU A 317 6.88 20.64 -17.89
CA LEU A 317 6.39 19.27 -17.97
C LEU A 317 7.45 18.31 -17.41
N LEU A 318 7.05 17.37 -16.54
CA LEU A 318 8.01 16.44 -15.96
C LEU A 318 8.50 15.39 -16.99
N ALA A 319 7.71 15.12 -18.03
CA ALA A 319 8.00 14.09 -19.03
C ALA A 319 9.21 14.40 -19.93
N ASP A 320 9.36 15.65 -20.34
CA ASP A 320 10.30 16.12 -21.39
C ASP A 320 10.97 17.46 -21.05
N GLU A 321 10.75 17.96 -19.83
CA GLU A 321 11.28 19.22 -19.32
C GLU A 321 10.87 20.47 -20.11
N LYS A 322 9.87 20.37 -21.01
CA LYS A 322 9.31 21.50 -21.76
C LYS A 322 8.87 22.59 -20.79
N VAL A 323 9.48 23.78 -20.90
CA VAL A 323 9.17 24.92 -20.04
C VAL A 323 7.78 25.44 -20.36
N LEU A 324 7.02 25.73 -19.31
CA LEU A 324 5.67 26.27 -19.37
C LEU A 324 5.65 27.75 -19.03
N ASN A 325 4.64 28.46 -19.51
CA ASN A 325 4.43 29.86 -19.13
C ASN A 325 3.99 29.93 -17.65
N LEU A 326 4.80 30.60 -16.86
CA LEU A 326 4.63 30.77 -15.40
C LEU A 326 4.44 32.26 -15.12
N LYS A 327 3.39 32.58 -14.35
CA LYS A 327 3.18 33.92 -13.81
C LYS A 327 3.03 33.84 -12.30
N GLN A 328 3.53 34.85 -11.60
CA GLN A 328 3.31 35.00 -10.17
C GLN A 328 2.88 36.45 -9.90
N ASP A 329 1.75 36.59 -9.21
CA ASP A 329 1.25 37.85 -8.68
C ASP A 329 1.00 37.68 -7.17
N GLY A 330 1.88 38.30 -6.37
CA GLY A 330 1.88 38.11 -4.94
C GLY A 330 1.98 36.64 -4.51
N GLN A 331 0.92 36.15 -3.88
CA GLN A 331 0.82 34.77 -3.41
C GLN A 331 0.09 33.85 -4.41
N SER A 332 -0.32 34.37 -5.54
CA SER A 332 -0.97 33.58 -6.60
C SER A 332 0.05 33.20 -7.67
N VAL A 333 0.14 31.92 -7.97
CA VAL A 333 1.02 31.38 -9.02
C VAL A 333 0.12 30.70 -10.06
N SER A 334 0.29 31.08 -11.33
CA SER A 334 -0.42 30.46 -12.43
C SER A 334 0.54 29.83 -13.44
N VAL A 335 0.12 28.66 -13.96
CA VAL A 335 0.85 27.90 -14.99
C VAL A 335 -0.09 27.60 -16.15
N ASN A 336 0.30 28.02 -17.35
CA ASN A 336 -0.48 27.75 -18.56
C ASN A 336 -0.04 26.40 -19.20
N ILE A 337 -1.02 25.54 -19.48
CA ILE A 337 -0.83 24.26 -20.16
C ILE A 337 -1.07 24.46 -21.67
N PRO A 338 -0.06 24.36 -22.55
CA PRO A 338 -0.23 24.55 -23.99
C PRO A 338 -1.25 23.57 -24.59
N GLY A 339 -1.93 23.99 -25.67
CA GLY A 339 -2.99 23.22 -26.31
C GLY A 339 -2.53 21.90 -26.93
N ASP A 340 -1.26 21.83 -27.34
CA ASP A 340 -0.60 20.65 -27.92
C ASP A 340 -0.23 19.58 -26.87
N VAL A 341 -0.19 19.93 -25.58
CA VAL A 341 0.13 19.00 -24.50
C VAL A 341 -1.03 18.03 -24.26
N LYS A 342 -0.74 16.74 -24.41
CA LYS A 342 -1.69 15.66 -24.18
C LYS A 342 -1.38 14.92 -22.86
N PRO A 343 -2.40 14.47 -22.14
CA PRO A 343 -2.22 13.63 -20.96
C PRO A 343 -1.54 12.29 -21.30
N ASP A 344 -0.62 11.85 -20.44
CA ASP A 344 -0.10 10.48 -20.41
C ASP A 344 -0.86 9.71 -19.32
N ARG A 345 -1.53 8.63 -19.70
CA ARG A 345 -2.40 7.86 -18.80
C ARG A 345 -3.43 8.72 -18.04
N GLY A 346 -3.99 9.69 -18.77
CA GLY A 346 -5.03 10.58 -18.24
C GLY A 346 -4.53 11.68 -17.32
N MET A 347 -3.22 11.92 -17.22
CA MET A 347 -2.62 12.94 -16.37
C MET A 347 -1.53 13.73 -17.13
N ILE A 348 -1.47 15.04 -16.91
CA ILE A 348 -0.32 15.89 -17.25
C ILE A 348 0.42 16.15 -15.94
N VAL A 349 1.73 15.88 -15.90
CA VAL A 349 2.53 16.10 -14.69
C VAL A 349 3.43 17.31 -14.88
N VAL A 350 3.21 18.33 -14.06
CA VAL A 350 3.99 19.58 -14.06
C VAL A 350 4.86 19.64 -12.83
N LYS A 351 6.13 19.99 -13.01
CA LYS A 351 7.05 20.36 -11.94
C LYS A 351 7.07 21.88 -11.81
N LEU A 352 6.75 22.38 -10.63
CA LEU A 352 6.85 23.79 -10.27
C LEU A 352 7.99 23.96 -9.25
N GLU A 353 9.04 24.64 -9.65
CA GLU A 353 10.27 24.85 -8.88
C GLU A 353 10.27 26.23 -8.23
N PHE A 354 10.68 26.30 -6.97
CA PHE A 354 10.88 27.57 -6.24
C PHE A 354 12.37 27.87 -6.08
N ALA A 355 12.72 29.17 -6.06
CA ALA A 355 14.10 29.63 -5.92
C ALA A 355 14.71 29.36 -4.53
N GLY A 356 13.90 29.01 -3.56
CA GLY A 356 14.26 28.68 -2.19
C GLY A 356 13.09 27.98 -1.52
N THR A 357 13.07 27.94 -0.20
CA THR A 357 11.93 27.40 0.54
C THR A 357 10.65 28.17 0.22
N PHE A 358 9.56 27.44 0.15
CA PHE A 358 8.23 28.02 0.05
C PHE A 358 7.34 27.50 1.18
N ARG A 359 6.22 28.16 1.41
CA ARG A 359 5.18 27.71 2.32
C ARG A 359 3.81 28.05 1.73
N VAL A 360 2.81 27.32 2.19
CA VAL A 360 1.41 27.58 1.84
C VAL A 360 0.74 28.25 3.04
N VAL A 361 -0.04 29.29 2.78
CA VAL A 361 -0.87 29.93 3.79
C VAL A 361 -2.09 29.05 4.03
N PRO A 362 -2.41 28.65 5.29
CA PRO A 362 -3.61 27.90 5.60
C PRO A 362 -4.88 28.67 5.20
N ASP A 363 -5.90 27.97 4.72
CA ASP A 363 -7.15 28.60 4.25
C ASP A 363 -7.84 29.47 5.30
N GLN A 364 -7.77 29.06 6.59
CA GLN A 364 -8.30 29.87 7.70
C GLN A 364 -7.59 31.22 7.89
N VAL A 365 -6.34 31.33 7.44
CA VAL A 365 -5.56 32.58 7.51
C VAL A 365 -5.81 33.48 6.32
N LEU A 366 -6.24 32.92 5.19
CA LEU A 366 -6.74 33.74 4.06
C LEU A 366 -7.97 34.55 4.45
N GLU A 367 -8.78 34.05 5.41
CA GLU A 367 -9.95 34.74 5.95
C GLU A 367 -9.63 35.67 7.15
N THR A 368 -8.62 35.38 7.96
CA THR A 368 -8.36 36.06 9.25
C THR A 368 -7.00 36.75 9.41
N GLY A 369 -6.03 36.47 8.55
CA GLY A 369 -4.70 37.11 8.58
C GLY A 369 -3.67 36.54 9.54
N GLU A 370 -3.92 35.41 10.26
CA GLU A 370 -2.97 34.81 11.24
C GLU A 370 -2.36 33.45 10.78
N LEU A 371 -1.10 33.18 11.13
CA LEU A 371 -0.27 32.06 10.65
C LEU A 371 -0.07 30.95 11.69
N SER A 372 -0.29 29.69 11.33
CA SER A 372 0.17 28.51 12.06
C SER A 372 1.07 27.61 11.21
N ALA A 373 2.07 26.96 11.83
CA ALA A 373 3.05 26.09 11.16
C ALA A 373 2.58 24.63 11.15
N VAL A 374 2.65 23.98 9.97
CA VAL A 374 2.36 22.55 9.82
C VAL A 374 3.62 21.81 9.40
N ASN A 375 3.99 20.78 10.16
CA ASN A 375 5.15 19.91 9.89
C ASN A 375 4.83 18.85 8.84
N ALA A 376 5.67 18.72 7.82
CA ALA A 376 5.53 17.73 6.76
C ALA A 376 6.32 16.45 7.08
N ILE A 377 5.68 15.29 6.93
CA ILE A 377 6.29 13.96 7.10
C ILE A 377 6.58 13.35 5.71
N PRO A 378 7.79 12.81 5.45
CA PRO A 378 8.13 12.24 4.14
C PRO A 378 7.33 10.97 3.80
N CYS A 379 6.84 10.89 2.58
CA CYS A 379 6.13 9.71 2.06
C CYS A 379 7.13 8.65 1.58
N MET A 380 7.04 7.43 2.12
CA MET A 380 7.91 6.29 1.75
C MET A 380 7.09 5.15 1.13
N LEU A 381 7.54 4.67 -0.04
CA LEU A 381 7.33 3.32 -0.59
C LEU A 381 6.01 2.99 -1.32
N ILE A 382 6.16 2.47 -2.54
CA ILE A 382 5.15 1.66 -3.23
C ILE A 382 5.42 0.19 -2.91
N LEU A 383 4.40 -0.52 -2.41
CA LEU A 383 4.46 -1.90 -1.96
C LEU A 383 3.66 -2.83 -2.88
N VAL A 384 4.11 -4.06 -3.05
CA VAL A 384 3.32 -5.15 -3.66
C VAL A 384 2.88 -6.11 -2.58
N TRP A 385 1.60 -6.40 -2.56
CA TRP A 385 1.02 -7.41 -1.68
C TRP A 385 0.59 -8.65 -2.47
N ILE A 386 0.94 -9.82 -1.98
CA ILE A 386 0.59 -11.10 -2.59
C ILE A 386 -0.29 -11.86 -1.60
N ILE A 387 -1.59 -11.89 -1.86
CA ILE A 387 -2.57 -12.61 -1.04
C ILE A 387 -3.25 -13.73 -1.82
N ILE A 388 -3.56 -14.79 -1.08
CA ILE A 388 -4.35 -15.95 -1.50
C ILE A 388 -5.69 -15.91 -0.75
N PRO A 389 -6.82 -16.21 -1.39
CA PRO A 389 -8.13 -15.73 -0.95
C PRO A 389 -8.88 -16.61 0.03
N VAL A 390 -9.81 -16.00 0.72
CA VAL A 390 -11.11 -16.62 1.07
C VAL A 390 -12.23 -15.57 0.97
N SER A 391 -13.32 -15.96 0.35
CA SER A 391 -14.47 -15.14 -0.02
C SER A 391 -15.40 -14.81 1.14
N GLY A 392 -15.85 -13.55 1.16
CA GLY A 392 -17.20 -13.12 1.51
C GLY A 392 -17.60 -12.98 2.96
N VAL A 393 -17.46 -11.75 3.53
CA VAL A 393 -18.39 -11.26 4.57
C VAL A 393 -18.58 -9.74 4.42
N ARG A 394 -19.84 -9.29 4.50
CA ARG A 394 -20.24 -7.87 4.52
C ARG A 394 -19.84 -7.20 5.83
N LEU A 395 -19.20 -6.03 5.75
CA LEU A 395 -18.97 -5.15 6.90
C LEU A 395 -20.28 -4.55 7.40
N VAL A 396 -20.51 -4.62 8.72
CA VAL A 396 -21.45 -3.78 9.44
C VAL A 396 -20.66 -2.63 10.06
N LEU A 397 -20.92 -1.41 9.62
CA LEU A 397 -20.36 -0.20 10.22
C LEU A 397 -20.98 0.03 11.60
N ALA A 398 -20.19 -0.08 12.65
CA ALA A 398 -20.59 0.39 13.99
C ALA A 398 -20.41 1.90 14.04
N GLY A 399 -21.54 2.62 14.11
CA GLY A 399 -21.57 4.06 14.24
C GLY A 399 -21.08 4.50 15.63
N ILE A 400 -20.18 5.47 15.66
CA ILE A 400 -19.82 6.18 16.89
C ILE A 400 -20.94 7.17 17.21
N SER A 401 -21.77 6.84 18.20
CA SER A 401 -22.75 7.74 18.80
C SER A 401 -22.03 8.71 19.74
N ARG A 402 -21.96 9.97 19.38
CA ARG A 402 -21.66 11.06 20.32
C ARG A 402 -22.84 11.25 21.27
N ASN A 403 -22.68 10.90 22.50
CA ASN A 403 -23.64 11.24 23.53
C ASN A 403 -23.22 12.58 24.18
N SER A 404 -23.91 13.65 23.78
CA SER A 404 -23.89 14.92 24.47
C SER A 404 -24.96 14.88 25.56
N GLY A 405 -24.57 14.63 26.79
CA GLY A 405 -25.43 14.70 28.00
C GLY A 405 -25.06 15.92 28.81
N ARG A 406 -25.92 16.95 28.76
CA ARG A 406 -26.00 17.97 29.81
C ARG A 406 -26.58 17.33 31.09
N LYS A 407 -25.93 17.42 32.17
CA LYS A 407 -26.30 18.13 33.42
C LYS A 407 -25.14 18.03 34.37
#